data_31944267d37e3fb32c07d1960ec9e490
#
_entry.id   31944267d37e3fb32c07d1960ec9e490
#
_cell.length_a   1.000
_cell.length_b   1.000
_cell.length_c   1.000
_cell.angle_alpha   90.00
_cell.angle_beta   90.00
_cell.angle_gamma   90.00
#
_symmetry.space_group_name_H-M   'P 1'
#
loop_
_entity.id
_entity.type
_entity.pdbx_description
1 polymer ?
#
loop_
_entity_poly.entity_id
_entity_poly.type
_entity_poly.pdbx_seq_one_letter_code
_entity_poly.pdbx_strand_id
1 'polypeptide(L)'
;MLEQILHFKGTWRSYQQRVLDKYDRYSQDRKIHIVAAPGSGKTTLGIELIKRIDYSALILVPSITIREQWVERICEAFLVKQENRDQYLSQDLKKPKLITVVTYQALHSAMSHYCGELVETNDEFKTVEEVDYHNFDVISNFKECQLGTYV
;
A
#
# COMPACT_ATOMS: atom_id res chain seq x y z
N MET A 1 8.01 -13.51 4.37
CA MET A 1 7.37 -13.55 3.03
C MET A 1 7.93 -12.46 2.13
N LEU A 2 7.75 -11.20 2.45
CA LEU A 2 8.33 -10.06 1.69
C LEU A 2 9.86 -10.00 1.79
N GLU A 3 10.45 -10.43 2.88
CA GLU A 3 11.89 -10.48 3.08
C GLU A 3 12.62 -11.37 2.06
N GLN A 4 11.94 -12.39 1.53
CA GLN A 4 12.51 -13.29 0.53
C GLN A 4 12.49 -12.70 -0.89
N ILE A 5 11.57 -11.79 -1.17
CA ILE A 5 11.36 -11.22 -2.50
C ILE A 5 11.88 -9.79 -2.64
N LEU A 6 12.03 -9.06 -1.53
CA LEU A 6 12.52 -7.69 -1.49
C LEU A 6 13.88 -7.62 -0.79
N HIS A 7 14.86 -7.06 -1.46
CA HIS A 7 16.17 -6.77 -0.91
C HIS A 7 16.69 -5.45 -1.45
N PHE A 8 17.00 -4.49 -0.57
CA PHE A 8 17.52 -3.20 -1.03
C PHE A 8 18.91 -3.36 -1.62
N LYS A 9 19.06 -2.94 -2.86
CA LYS A 9 20.31 -3.06 -3.65
C LYS A 9 21.25 -1.87 -3.50
N GLY A 10 20.83 -0.84 -2.74
CA GLY A 10 21.58 0.42 -2.58
C GLY A 10 22.20 0.58 -1.20
N THR A 11 22.54 1.83 -0.88
CA THR A 11 23.10 2.21 0.42
C THR A 11 22.15 3.17 1.13
N TRP A 12 21.91 2.92 2.41
CA TRP A 12 21.06 3.77 3.23
C TRP A 12 21.72 5.13 3.50
N ARG A 13 20.92 6.20 3.36
CA ARG A 13 21.34 7.52 3.82
C ARG A 13 21.32 7.58 5.36
N SER A 14 22.14 8.42 5.96
CA SER A 14 22.28 8.50 7.44
C SER A 14 20.95 8.67 8.17
N TYR A 15 20.01 9.47 7.63
CA TYR A 15 18.70 9.65 8.26
C TYR A 15 17.81 8.41 8.11
N GLN A 16 17.85 7.73 6.96
CA GLN A 16 17.12 6.49 6.72
C GLN A 16 17.60 5.41 7.70
N GLN A 17 18.91 5.25 7.83
CA GLN A 17 19.51 4.31 8.78
C GLN A 17 19.03 4.59 10.20
N ARG A 18 19.02 5.86 10.65
CA ARG A 18 18.52 6.23 11.98
C ARG A 18 17.05 5.87 12.20
N VAL A 19 16.20 5.98 11.16
CA VAL A 19 14.79 5.56 11.25
C VAL A 19 14.69 4.04 11.35
N LEU A 20 15.44 3.33 10.53
CA LEU A 20 15.46 1.86 10.52
C LEU A 20 16.00 1.27 11.82
N ASP A 21 17.00 1.89 12.44
CA ASP A 21 17.56 1.48 13.73
C ASP A 21 16.56 1.65 14.89
N LYS A 22 15.61 2.56 14.73
CA LYS A 22 14.56 2.82 15.73
C LYS A 22 13.22 2.17 15.39
N TYR A 23 13.17 1.36 14.34
CA TYR A 23 11.95 0.77 13.84
C TYR A 23 11.15 0.02 14.91
N ASP A 24 11.81 -0.81 15.73
CA ASP A 24 11.16 -1.60 16.78
C ASP A 24 10.42 -0.73 17.79
N ARG A 25 10.93 0.48 18.04
CA ARG A 25 10.30 1.46 18.93
C ARG A 25 9.01 2.02 18.34
N TYR A 26 8.99 2.27 17.01
CA TYR A 26 7.84 2.85 16.32
C TYR A 26 6.79 1.80 15.93
N SER A 27 7.21 0.56 15.77
CA SER A 27 6.31 -0.53 15.37
C SER A 27 5.24 -0.85 16.43
N GLN A 28 5.52 -0.55 17.70
CA GLN A 28 4.58 -0.76 18.80
C GLN A 28 3.31 0.10 18.66
N ASP A 29 3.43 1.32 18.14
CA ASP A 29 2.31 2.24 17.96
C ASP A 29 1.48 1.92 16.71
N ARG A 30 1.91 0.96 15.88
CA ARG A 30 1.30 0.60 14.59
C ARG A 30 1.09 1.79 13.64
N LYS A 31 1.74 2.91 13.90
CA LYS A 31 1.69 4.14 13.11
C LYS A 31 3.06 4.77 13.03
N ILE A 32 3.53 5.02 11.81
CA ILE A 32 4.76 5.73 11.57
C ILE A 32 4.46 6.91 10.65
N HIS A 33 4.82 8.12 11.09
CA HIS A 33 4.71 9.32 10.29
C HIS A 33 6.12 9.83 9.97
N ILE A 34 6.47 9.85 8.69
CA ILE A 34 7.80 10.24 8.22
C ILE A 34 7.70 11.57 7.49
N VAL A 35 8.33 12.59 8.03
CA VAL A 35 8.47 13.91 7.41
C VAL A 35 9.92 14.10 6.99
N ALA A 36 10.15 14.30 5.71
CA ALA A 36 11.48 14.53 5.15
C ALA A 36 11.40 15.36 3.86
N ALA A 37 12.48 16.05 3.52
CA ALA A 37 12.53 16.89 2.32
C ALA A 37 12.22 16.12 1.02
N PRO A 38 11.71 16.79 -0.03
CA PRO A 38 11.61 16.19 -1.36
C PRO A 38 12.96 15.61 -1.81
N GLY A 39 12.94 14.49 -2.53
CA GLY A 39 14.16 13.83 -3.00
C GLY A 39 15.00 13.13 -1.93
N SER A 40 14.57 13.13 -0.68
CA SER A 40 15.31 12.47 0.42
C SER A 40 15.31 10.94 0.35
N GLY A 41 14.45 10.32 -0.46
CA GLY A 41 14.33 8.87 -0.57
C GLY A 41 13.26 8.27 0.37
N LYS A 42 12.19 9.01 0.67
CA LYS A 42 11.05 8.52 1.47
C LYS A 42 10.44 7.24 0.92
N THR A 43 10.27 7.15 -0.40
CA THR A 43 9.76 5.96 -1.09
C THR A 43 10.60 4.73 -0.79
N THR A 44 11.92 4.85 -0.92
CA THR A 44 12.87 3.77 -0.60
C THR A 44 12.75 3.33 0.86
N LEU A 45 12.66 4.29 1.78
CA LEU A 45 12.46 4.00 3.20
C LEU A 45 11.11 3.33 3.46
N GLY A 46 10.04 3.79 2.81
CA GLY A 46 8.71 3.21 2.92
C GLY A 46 8.65 1.75 2.46
N ILE A 47 9.32 1.41 1.35
CA ILE A 47 9.40 0.03 0.85
C ILE A 47 10.14 -0.87 1.85
N GLU A 48 11.23 -0.40 2.46
CA GLU A 48 11.94 -1.17 3.48
C GLU A 48 11.08 -1.40 4.73
N LEU A 49 10.30 -0.40 5.15
CA LEU A 49 9.38 -0.57 6.28
C LEU A 49 8.29 -1.58 5.96
N ILE A 50 7.70 -1.56 4.76
CA ILE A 50 6.74 -2.56 4.28
C ILE A 50 7.37 -3.96 4.35
N LYS A 51 8.59 -4.11 3.87
CA LYS A 51 9.32 -5.38 3.94
C LYS A 51 9.49 -5.88 5.38
N ARG A 52 9.86 -4.99 6.32
CA ARG A 52 10.05 -5.36 7.75
C ARG A 52 8.75 -5.72 8.46
N ILE A 53 7.63 -5.15 8.03
CA ILE A 53 6.30 -5.51 8.53
C ILE A 53 5.92 -6.91 8.06
N ASP A 54 6.38 -7.31 6.88
CA ASP A 54 6.24 -8.64 6.27
C ASP A 54 4.79 -9.13 6.05
N TYR A 55 3.85 -8.18 5.87
CA TYR A 55 2.45 -8.44 5.49
C TYR A 55 2.15 -7.90 4.09
N SER A 56 1.02 -8.32 3.52
CA SER A 56 0.49 -7.72 2.28
C SER A 56 0.31 -6.21 2.45
N ALA A 57 0.72 -5.44 1.45
CA ALA A 57 0.74 -3.98 1.52
C ALA A 57 -0.15 -3.33 0.45
N LEU A 58 -0.97 -2.37 0.88
CA LEU A 58 -1.68 -1.45 0.02
C LEU A 58 -1.00 -0.08 0.10
N ILE A 59 -0.46 0.38 -1.02
CA ILE A 59 0.19 1.68 -1.15
C ILE A 59 -0.78 2.62 -1.85
N LEU A 60 -1.17 3.69 -1.14
CA LEU A 60 -2.05 4.72 -1.67
C LEU A 60 -1.25 5.95 -2.06
N VAL A 61 -1.42 6.41 -3.28
CA VAL A 61 -0.66 7.52 -3.85
C VAL A 61 -1.59 8.58 -4.46
N PRO A 62 -1.14 9.86 -4.54
CA PRO A 62 -1.99 10.95 -5.01
C PRO A 62 -2.19 10.97 -6.53
N SER A 63 -1.30 10.38 -7.30
CA SER A 63 -1.36 10.43 -8.78
C SER A 63 -0.79 9.18 -9.43
N ILE A 64 -1.15 8.99 -10.71
CA ILE A 64 -0.62 7.92 -11.54
C ILE A 64 0.90 8.01 -11.67
N THR A 65 1.44 9.21 -11.83
CA THR A 65 2.89 9.43 -11.93
C THR A 65 3.62 8.93 -10.68
N ILE A 66 3.10 9.23 -9.50
CA ILE A 66 3.67 8.75 -8.24
C ILE A 66 3.51 7.24 -8.10
N ARG A 67 2.38 6.67 -8.57
CA ARG A 67 2.17 5.22 -8.62
C ARG A 67 3.28 4.53 -9.44
N GLU A 68 3.55 5.02 -10.64
CA GLU A 68 4.59 4.45 -11.50
C GLU A 68 5.99 4.56 -10.85
N GLN A 69 6.29 5.68 -10.21
CA GLN A 69 7.54 5.87 -9.47
C GLN A 69 7.71 4.85 -8.33
N TRP A 70 6.63 4.52 -7.60
CA TRP A 70 6.66 3.50 -6.56
C TRP A 70 6.93 2.11 -7.15
N VAL A 71 6.19 1.75 -8.20
CA VAL A 71 6.35 0.47 -8.89
C VAL A 71 7.75 0.31 -9.46
N GLU A 72 8.27 1.31 -10.16
CA GLU A 72 9.62 1.33 -10.70
C GLU A 72 10.66 1.17 -9.58
N ARG A 73 10.52 1.92 -8.49
CA ARG A 73 11.44 1.84 -7.35
C ARG A 73 11.43 0.47 -6.68
N ILE A 74 10.26 -0.18 -6.53
CA ILE A 74 10.17 -1.53 -6.02
C ILE A 74 10.90 -2.50 -6.94
N CYS A 75 10.65 -2.43 -8.23
CA CYS A 75 11.25 -3.34 -9.21
C CYS A 75 12.78 -3.18 -9.30
N GLU A 76 13.26 -1.96 -9.42
CA GLU A 76 14.68 -1.70 -9.66
C GLU A 76 15.54 -1.86 -8.41
N ALA A 77 15.07 -1.27 -7.29
CA ALA A 77 15.88 -1.14 -6.09
C ALA A 77 15.68 -2.27 -5.07
N PHE A 78 14.59 -3.01 -5.15
CA PHE A 78 14.27 -4.02 -4.13
C PHE A 78 14.01 -5.41 -4.68
N LEU A 79 13.27 -5.56 -5.77
CA LEU A 79 12.85 -6.88 -6.25
C LEU A 79 14.05 -7.75 -6.61
N VAL A 80 14.16 -8.91 -5.98
CA VAL A 80 15.28 -9.84 -6.19
C VAL A 80 15.27 -10.40 -7.62
N LYS A 81 14.08 -10.81 -8.09
CA LYS A 81 13.86 -11.32 -9.44
C LYS A 81 12.83 -10.47 -10.17
N GLN A 82 13.27 -9.67 -11.12
CA GLN A 82 12.37 -8.79 -11.90
C GLN A 82 11.33 -9.58 -12.73
N GLU A 83 11.67 -10.79 -13.13
CA GLU A 83 10.77 -11.71 -13.87
C GLU A 83 9.47 -12.01 -13.12
N ASN A 84 9.50 -11.94 -11.78
CA ASN A 84 8.37 -12.24 -10.92
C ASN A 84 7.55 -10.99 -10.55
N ARG A 85 7.80 -9.84 -11.20
CA ARG A 85 7.08 -8.59 -10.92
C ARG A 85 5.56 -8.80 -10.89
N ASP A 86 5.04 -9.40 -11.95
CA ASP A 86 3.60 -9.59 -12.12
C ASP A 86 3.00 -10.60 -11.15
N GLN A 87 3.82 -11.38 -10.47
CA GLN A 87 3.40 -12.29 -9.42
C GLN A 87 3.12 -11.56 -8.10
N TYR A 88 3.93 -10.54 -7.77
CA TYR A 88 3.93 -9.91 -6.45
C TYR A 88 3.34 -8.50 -6.44
N LEU A 89 3.33 -7.80 -7.59
CA LEU A 89 2.86 -6.43 -7.73
C LEU A 89 1.54 -6.35 -8.47
N SER A 90 0.63 -5.49 -7.99
CA SER A 90 -0.60 -5.11 -8.70
C SER A 90 -0.80 -3.59 -8.66
N GLN A 91 -1.46 -3.09 -9.67
CA GLN A 91 -1.96 -1.72 -9.77
C GLN A 91 -3.49 -1.70 -9.89
N ASP A 92 -4.13 -2.83 -9.64
CA ASP A 92 -5.56 -3.02 -9.76
C ASP A 92 -6.14 -3.57 -8.45
N LEU A 93 -7.08 -2.84 -7.86
CA LEU A 93 -7.77 -3.25 -6.64
C LEU A 93 -8.65 -4.50 -6.83
N LYS A 94 -9.09 -4.77 -8.05
CA LYS A 94 -9.89 -5.97 -8.37
C LYS A 94 -9.05 -7.24 -8.37
N LYS A 95 -7.74 -7.10 -8.53
CA LYS A 95 -6.77 -8.21 -8.55
C LYS A 95 -5.60 -7.89 -7.63
N PRO A 96 -5.85 -7.75 -6.32
CA PRO A 96 -4.79 -7.39 -5.38
C PRO A 96 -3.74 -8.50 -5.31
N LYS A 97 -2.52 -8.10 -5.06
CA LYS A 97 -1.39 -8.99 -4.85
C LYS A 97 -0.67 -8.62 -3.56
N LEU A 98 0.45 -9.25 -3.32
CA LEU A 98 1.23 -9.04 -2.11
C LEU A 98 1.56 -7.57 -1.86
N ILE A 99 1.86 -6.83 -2.93
CA ILE A 99 2.00 -5.37 -2.90
C ILE A 99 1.07 -4.79 -3.97
N THR A 100 0.14 -3.97 -3.56
CA THR A 100 -0.82 -3.31 -4.47
C THR A 100 -0.65 -1.80 -4.36
N VAL A 101 -0.36 -1.15 -5.49
CA VAL A 101 -0.11 0.30 -5.56
C VAL A 101 -1.22 0.96 -6.37
N VAL A 102 -2.05 1.79 -5.75
CA VAL A 102 -3.18 2.45 -6.40
C VAL A 102 -3.31 3.91 -6.00
N THR A 103 -4.03 4.69 -6.78
CA THR A 103 -4.32 6.07 -6.43
C THR A 103 -5.48 6.17 -5.43
N TYR A 104 -5.53 7.27 -4.66
CA TYR A 104 -6.68 7.57 -3.79
C TYR A 104 -8.00 7.60 -4.57
N GLN A 105 -8.00 8.10 -5.80
CA GLN A 105 -9.19 8.13 -6.66
C GLN A 105 -9.67 6.74 -7.02
N ALA A 106 -8.74 5.82 -7.35
CA ALA A 106 -9.10 4.43 -7.65
C ALA A 106 -9.72 3.74 -6.44
N LEU A 107 -9.17 3.96 -5.25
CA LEU A 107 -9.73 3.45 -4.00
C LEU A 107 -11.11 4.05 -3.73
N HIS A 108 -11.26 5.38 -3.84
CA HIS A 108 -12.54 6.06 -3.64
C HIS A 108 -13.62 5.56 -4.61
N SER A 109 -13.28 5.42 -5.90
CA SER A 109 -14.20 4.87 -6.90
C SER A 109 -14.62 3.44 -6.57
N ALA A 110 -13.67 2.59 -6.15
CA ALA A 110 -13.98 1.24 -5.74
C ALA A 110 -14.94 1.22 -4.54
N MET A 111 -14.68 2.05 -3.53
CA MET A 111 -15.55 2.16 -2.35
C MET A 111 -16.94 2.70 -2.70
N SER A 112 -17.04 3.66 -3.62
CA SER A 112 -18.34 4.23 -4.04
C SER A 112 -19.22 3.22 -4.78
N HIS A 113 -18.62 2.28 -5.50
CA HIS A 113 -19.35 1.16 -6.12
C HIS A 113 -19.79 0.10 -5.11
N TYR A 114 -19.14 0.01 -3.95
CA TYR A 114 -19.49 -0.92 -2.87
C TYR A 114 -20.44 -0.33 -1.82
N CYS A 115 -20.52 0.99 -1.69
CA CYS A 115 -21.61 1.66 -0.99
C CYS A 115 -22.82 1.62 -1.93
N GLY A 116 -23.64 0.55 -1.84
CA GLY A 116 -24.74 0.31 -2.75
C GLY A 116 -25.52 1.57 -3.09
N GLU A 117 -25.94 1.72 -4.32
CA GLU A 117 -26.87 2.77 -4.73
C GLU A 117 -28.03 2.77 -3.73
N LEU A 118 -28.19 3.87 -2.99
CA LEU A 118 -29.41 4.14 -2.27
C LEU A 118 -30.51 4.31 -3.31
N VAL A 119 -31.18 3.24 -3.66
CA VAL A 119 -32.37 3.33 -4.49
C VAL A 119 -33.46 3.89 -3.58
N GLU A 120 -33.79 5.15 -3.81
CA GLU A 120 -35.02 5.75 -3.27
C GLU A 120 -36.22 5.03 -3.89
N THR A 121 -36.65 3.95 -3.25
CA THR A 121 -38.00 3.44 -3.46
C THR A 121 -38.86 3.98 -2.34
N ASN A 122 -40.00 4.55 -2.72
CA ASN A 122 -40.98 5.12 -1.82
C ASN A 122 -41.14 4.29 -0.53
N ASP A 123 -40.84 4.94 0.60
CA ASP A 123 -41.18 4.60 1.99
C ASP A 123 -40.35 3.58 2.77
N GLU A 124 -39.27 2.96 2.27
CA GLU A 124 -38.34 2.23 3.14
C GLU A 124 -36.94 2.16 2.53
N PHE A 125 -35.91 2.59 3.27
CA PHE A 125 -34.52 2.35 2.93
C PHE A 125 -34.21 0.86 3.04
N LYS A 126 -34.20 0.14 1.92
CA LYS A 126 -33.65 -1.21 1.84
C LYS A 126 -32.26 -1.09 1.24
N THR A 127 -31.24 -1.38 2.05
CA THR A 127 -29.90 -1.71 1.60
C THR A 127 -30.00 -2.98 0.76
N VAL A 128 -29.75 -2.90 -0.54
CA VAL A 128 -29.61 -4.08 -1.39
C VAL A 128 -28.27 -4.71 -1.06
N GLU A 129 -28.30 -5.80 -0.29
CA GLU A 129 -27.17 -6.66 -0.03
C GLU A 129 -26.88 -7.54 -1.26
N GLU A 130 -26.04 -7.04 -2.14
CA GLU A 130 -25.15 -7.87 -2.93
C GLU A 130 -23.77 -7.24 -2.91
N VAL A 131 -23.17 -7.27 -1.73
CA VAL A 131 -21.78 -6.96 -1.56
C VAL A 131 -20.99 -8.23 -1.83
N ASP A 132 -20.18 -8.24 -2.87
CA ASP A 132 -19.22 -9.31 -3.09
C ASP A 132 -18.16 -9.27 -1.97
N TYR A 133 -18.42 -10.03 -0.90
CA TYR A 133 -17.62 -10.09 0.31
C TYR A 133 -16.16 -10.49 0.07
N HIS A 134 -15.83 -11.14 -1.03
CA HIS A 134 -14.45 -11.50 -1.37
C HIS A 134 -13.51 -10.30 -1.54
N ASN A 135 -14.04 -9.16 -1.96
CA ASN A 135 -13.23 -7.94 -2.06
C ASN A 135 -13.16 -7.15 -0.74
N PHE A 136 -14.11 -7.36 0.17
CA PHE A 136 -14.11 -6.72 1.49
C PHE A 136 -13.04 -7.30 2.42
N ASP A 137 -12.76 -8.59 2.32
CA ASP A 137 -11.70 -9.24 3.10
C ASP A 137 -10.31 -8.69 2.75
N VAL A 138 -10.09 -8.29 1.50
CA VAL A 138 -8.85 -7.63 1.09
C VAL A 138 -8.70 -6.28 1.79
N ILE A 139 -9.76 -5.46 1.84
CA ILE A 139 -9.73 -4.14 2.49
C ILE A 139 -9.68 -4.30 4.02
N SER A 140 -10.36 -5.29 4.60
CA SER A 140 -10.32 -5.54 6.05
C SER A 140 -8.94 -6.04 6.51
N ASN A 141 -8.27 -6.86 5.72
CA ASN A 141 -6.90 -7.28 5.99
C ASN A 141 -5.90 -6.12 5.92
N PHE A 142 -6.18 -5.07 5.13
CA PHE A 142 -5.40 -3.84 5.12
C PHE A 142 -5.71 -2.88 6.26
N LYS A 143 -6.85 -3.01 6.95
CA LYS A 143 -7.17 -2.18 8.14
C LYS A 143 -6.20 -2.40 9.29
N GLU A 144 -5.55 -3.54 9.38
CA GLU A 144 -4.53 -3.81 10.40
C GLU A 144 -3.16 -3.20 10.05
N CYS A 145 -2.90 -2.89 8.79
CA CYS A 145 -1.69 -2.20 8.33
C CYS A 145 -1.96 -0.71 8.09
N GLN A 146 -2.06 0.07 9.17
CA GLN A 146 -2.15 1.54 9.05
C GLN A 146 -0.75 2.16 8.85
N LEU A 147 -0.15 1.96 7.69
CA LEU A 147 0.97 2.77 7.21
C LEU A 147 0.44 3.82 6.25
N GLY A 148 0.01 4.94 6.78
CA GLY A 148 -0.27 6.12 5.98
C GLY A 148 1.04 6.83 5.63
N THR A 149 1.56 6.67 4.42
CA THR A 149 2.58 7.58 3.89
C THR A 149 1.86 8.79 3.31
N TYR A 150 1.76 9.86 4.08
CA TYR A 150 1.30 11.15 3.55
C TYR A 150 2.52 11.87 2.94
N VAL A 151 2.45 12.20 1.67
CA VAL A 151 3.41 13.06 0.98
C VAL A 151 2.85 14.46 0.91
#